data_caabad5baa2e43bb0985cf60bf8c51ce
#
_entry.id   caabad5baa2e43bb0985cf60bf8c51ce
#
_cell.length_a   1.000
_cell.length_b   1.000
_cell.length_c   1.000
_cell.angle_alpha   90.00
_cell.angle_beta   90.00
_cell.angle_gamma   90.00
#
_symmetry.space_group_name_H-M   'P 1'
#
loop_
_entity.id
_entity.type
_entity.pdbx_description
1 polymer ?
#
loop_
_entity_poly.entity_id
_entity_poly.type
_entity_poly.pdbx_seq_one_letter_code
_entity_poly.pdbx_strand_id
1 'polypeptide(L)'
;MTRQVLDTGTAANDGTGDTLRQAAQKINENFVEVYQYLGGDSDVLASRVTLEDSAIAFEGATDDNFEIRLTAANATADRIARLPDADGFIVLDVATQTLTNKTLSAPILSTPKVTTSINDTNNNELIKVTATGSAVNEITITNAATGNKPTVSATGTDTNVSLNLIPKGSGAVTLGKAAYNSVEVSTNGTVSATASYIICNKGSALALALDSGDVTGEFKYFTNKGAGVATVTPTAFAQGSTFALPQYSAAQVIWDGSNWYLLGVDSDLTIS
;
A
#
# COMPACT_ATOMS: atom_id res chain seq x y z
N MET A 1 18.50 9.52 53.52
CA MET A 1 18.38 8.92 54.83
C MET A 1 19.57 8.00 55.07
N THR A 2 20.05 7.91 56.28
CA THR A 2 21.29 7.13 56.54
C THR A 2 20.93 5.96 57.44
N ARG A 3 21.16 4.73 56.96
CA ARG A 3 20.95 3.53 57.74
C ARG A 3 21.63 3.66 59.09
N GLN A 4 20.92 3.46 60.18
CA GLN A 4 21.49 3.41 61.51
C GLN A 4 22.18 2.06 61.71
N VAL A 5 23.47 2.13 62.06
CA VAL A 5 24.28 0.93 62.29
C VAL A 5 24.21 0.54 63.80
N LEU A 6 23.89 -0.71 64.04
CA LEU A 6 23.96 -1.29 65.37
C LEU A 6 25.43 -1.44 65.78
N ASP A 7 25.79 -0.88 66.92
CA ASP A 7 27.08 -1.09 67.49
C ASP A 7 27.07 -2.35 68.45
N THR A 8 27.75 -3.38 67.99
CA THR A 8 27.81 -4.65 68.73
C THR A 8 28.97 -4.75 69.76
N GLY A 9 29.69 -3.62 69.89
CA GLY A 9 30.91 -3.62 70.70
C GLY A 9 32.09 -4.26 70.01
N THR A 10 33.23 -4.36 70.74
CA THR A 10 34.50 -4.97 70.25
C THR A 10 34.68 -6.39 70.67
N ALA A 11 34.05 -6.81 71.78
CA ALA A 11 34.03 -8.18 72.29
C ALA A 11 32.75 -8.47 73.09
N ALA A 12 32.43 -9.73 73.28
CA ALA A 12 31.24 -10.13 74.04
C ALA A 12 31.29 -9.59 75.48
N ASN A 13 30.25 -8.89 75.93
CA ASN A 13 30.10 -8.31 77.26
C ASN A 13 31.18 -7.27 77.67
N ASP A 14 31.74 -6.56 76.66
CA ASP A 14 32.72 -5.51 76.90
C ASP A 14 32.14 -4.17 77.36
N GLY A 15 30.81 -4.03 77.25
CA GLY A 15 30.08 -2.84 77.65
C GLY A 15 30.23 -1.66 76.66
N THR A 16 30.84 -1.86 75.52
CA THR A 16 31.13 -0.79 74.53
C THR A 16 30.10 -0.64 73.43
N GLY A 17 29.24 -1.66 73.20
CA GLY A 17 28.19 -1.63 72.15
C GLY A 17 26.91 -0.90 72.61
N ASP A 18 25.95 -0.82 71.67
CA ASP A 18 24.61 -0.30 71.93
C ASP A 18 23.93 -1.07 73.07
N THR A 19 23.29 -0.37 73.98
CA THR A 19 22.35 -1.01 74.87
C THR A 19 21.21 -1.68 74.12
N LEU A 20 20.61 -2.73 74.76
CA LEU A 20 19.44 -3.38 74.10
C LEU A 20 18.35 -2.40 73.67
N ARG A 21 18.12 -1.37 74.47
CA ARG A 21 17.15 -0.32 74.16
C ARG A 21 17.59 0.51 72.96
N GLN A 22 18.86 0.93 72.88
CA GLN A 22 19.40 1.68 71.73
C GLN A 22 19.36 0.86 70.45
N ALA A 23 19.79 -0.42 70.53
CA ALA A 23 19.72 -1.32 69.39
C ALA A 23 18.28 -1.52 68.90
N ALA A 24 17.32 -1.71 69.81
CA ALA A 24 15.91 -1.86 69.43
C ALA A 24 15.35 -0.57 68.79
N GLN A 25 15.76 0.61 69.28
CA GLN A 25 15.37 1.89 68.67
C GLN A 25 15.91 2.02 67.25
N LYS A 26 17.20 1.77 67.04
CA LYS A 26 17.84 1.81 65.70
C LYS A 26 17.18 0.83 64.71
N ILE A 27 16.89 -0.40 65.15
CA ILE A 27 16.14 -1.39 64.34
C ILE A 27 14.77 -0.81 63.95
N ASN A 28 13.99 -0.34 64.93
CA ASN A 28 12.67 0.14 64.71
C ASN A 28 12.66 1.37 63.76
N GLU A 29 13.59 2.30 63.93
CA GLU A 29 13.73 3.47 63.05
C GLU A 29 14.11 3.08 61.61
N ASN A 30 15.01 2.11 61.41
CA ASN A 30 15.35 1.57 60.12
C ASN A 30 14.14 0.89 59.44
N PHE A 31 13.33 0.14 60.19
CA PHE A 31 12.11 -0.47 59.68
C PHE A 31 11.04 0.57 59.34
N VAL A 32 10.82 1.58 60.17
CA VAL A 32 9.88 2.68 59.89
C VAL A 32 10.30 3.39 58.61
N GLU A 33 11.59 3.65 58.40
CA GLU A 33 12.11 4.24 57.20
C GLU A 33 11.80 3.40 55.97
N VAL A 34 12.10 2.09 55.97
CA VAL A 34 11.78 1.17 54.87
C VAL A 34 10.26 1.09 54.63
N TYR A 35 9.47 0.98 55.71
CA TYR A 35 8.03 0.89 55.66
C TYR A 35 7.41 2.14 55.01
N GLN A 36 7.87 3.34 55.38
CA GLN A 36 7.44 4.59 54.76
C GLN A 36 7.84 4.68 53.29
N TYR A 37 9.03 4.21 52.92
CA TYR A 37 9.46 4.15 51.51
C TYR A 37 8.59 3.24 50.66
N LEU A 38 8.11 2.13 51.23
CA LEU A 38 7.22 1.17 50.57
C LEU A 38 5.73 1.57 50.59
N GLY A 39 5.44 2.80 51.02
CA GLY A 39 4.07 3.35 50.99
C GLY A 39 3.37 3.39 52.36
N GLY A 40 3.99 2.88 53.44
CA GLY A 40 3.42 2.89 54.79
C GLY A 40 2.08 2.18 54.83
N ASP A 41 1.12 2.78 55.56
CA ASP A 41 -0.25 2.26 55.66
C ASP A 41 -1.12 2.44 54.39
N SER A 42 -0.55 2.99 53.33
CA SER A 42 -1.29 3.31 52.09
C SER A 42 -1.24 2.24 51.04
N ASP A 43 -0.45 1.17 51.21
CA ASP A 43 -0.17 0.09 50.24
C ASP A 43 0.30 0.61 48.87
N VAL A 44 0.80 1.86 48.80
CA VAL A 44 1.19 2.54 47.57
C VAL A 44 2.57 3.15 47.75
N LEU A 45 3.47 2.89 46.82
CA LEU A 45 4.77 3.58 46.76
C LEU A 45 4.57 5.06 46.45
N ALA A 46 4.77 5.92 47.46
CA ALA A 46 4.64 7.36 47.32
C ALA A 46 5.83 8.03 46.63
N SER A 47 6.92 7.30 46.42
CA SER A 47 8.15 7.80 45.80
C SER A 47 8.53 6.97 44.59
N ARG A 48 9.24 7.63 43.65
CA ARG A 48 9.81 6.96 42.48
C ARG A 48 10.87 5.93 42.90
N VAL A 49 10.73 4.70 42.42
CA VAL A 49 11.77 3.67 42.50
C VAL A 49 12.66 3.75 41.26
N THR A 50 13.97 3.93 41.47
CA THR A 50 14.96 3.87 40.39
C THR A 50 15.62 2.48 40.42
N LEU A 51 15.49 1.77 39.28
CA LEU A 51 16.16 0.49 39.05
C LEU A 51 17.32 0.76 38.08
N GLU A 52 18.54 0.55 38.54
CA GLU A 52 19.76 0.71 37.76
C GLU A 52 20.15 -0.64 37.16
N ASP A 53 20.28 -0.70 35.83
CA ASP A 53 20.63 -1.92 35.07
C ASP A 53 19.88 -3.17 35.55
N SER A 54 18.59 -3.01 35.72
CA SER A 54 17.72 -4.03 36.34
C SER A 54 16.40 -4.15 35.60
N ALA A 55 15.59 -5.11 35.93
CA ALA A 55 14.29 -5.42 35.36
C ALA A 55 13.23 -5.57 36.45
N ILE A 56 11.96 -5.29 36.09
CA ILE A 56 10.83 -5.83 36.84
C ILE A 56 10.52 -7.19 36.22
N ALA A 57 10.70 -8.26 36.96
CA ALA A 57 10.34 -9.61 36.54
C ALA A 57 8.95 -9.97 37.05
N PHE A 58 8.14 -10.55 36.18
CA PHE A 58 6.83 -11.10 36.52
C PHE A 58 6.90 -12.61 36.34
N GLU A 59 6.78 -13.34 37.44
CA GLU A 59 6.57 -14.79 37.43
C GLU A 59 5.13 -15.09 37.00
N GLY A 60 4.95 -16.14 36.19
CA GLY A 60 3.63 -16.63 35.84
C GLY A 60 2.93 -17.38 36.96
N ALA A 61 1.88 -18.12 36.63
CA ALA A 61 1.18 -18.97 37.60
C ALA A 61 1.96 -20.23 37.97
N THR A 62 3.00 -20.57 37.20
CA THR A 62 3.90 -21.74 37.43
C THR A 62 5.26 -21.20 37.82
N ASP A 63 5.78 -21.68 38.94
CA ASP A 63 7.13 -21.40 39.38
C ASP A 63 8.11 -22.23 38.54
N ASP A 64 8.77 -21.58 37.60
CA ASP A 64 9.74 -22.20 36.70
C ASP A 64 10.89 -21.22 36.35
N ASN A 65 11.66 -21.48 35.31
CA ASN A 65 12.79 -20.64 34.92
C ASN A 65 12.45 -19.61 33.84
N PHE A 66 11.13 -19.33 33.56
CA PHE A 66 10.67 -18.45 32.52
C PHE A 66 9.87 -17.29 33.10
N GLU A 67 10.40 -16.06 33.04
CA GLU A 67 9.74 -14.85 33.52
C GLU A 67 9.54 -13.85 32.38
N ILE A 68 8.52 -13.00 32.53
CA ILE A 68 8.37 -11.80 31.71
C ILE A 68 9.14 -10.67 32.38
N ARG A 69 10.11 -10.07 31.68
CA ARG A 69 10.93 -8.99 32.19
C ARG A 69 10.63 -7.67 31.48
N LEU A 70 10.31 -6.65 32.25
CA LEU A 70 10.24 -5.27 31.76
C LEU A 70 11.57 -4.58 32.03
N THR A 71 12.34 -4.32 30.98
CA THR A 71 13.67 -3.70 31.04
C THR A 71 13.69 -2.35 30.33
N ALA A 72 14.62 -1.47 30.69
CA ALA A 72 14.89 -0.26 29.95
C ALA A 72 16.19 -0.41 29.15
N ALA A 73 16.20 0.03 27.89
CA ALA A 73 17.42 0.23 27.14
C ALA A 73 18.20 1.44 27.69
N ASN A 74 19.51 1.52 27.39
CA ASN A 74 20.32 2.69 27.78
C ASN A 74 19.71 3.96 27.18
N ALA A 75 19.16 4.81 28.05
CA ALA A 75 18.52 6.05 27.65
C ALA A 75 19.57 7.14 27.42
N THR A 76 19.45 7.86 26.29
CA THR A 76 20.30 9.03 25.97
C THR A 76 19.69 10.35 26.45
N ALA A 77 18.45 10.31 26.96
CA ALA A 77 17.73 11.42 27.57
C ALA A 77 16.58 10.87 28.40
N ASP A 78 15.97 11.69 29.27
CA ASP A 78 14.79 11.31 30.01
C ASP A 78 13.63 10.98 29.05
N ARG A 79 13.05 9.77 29.19
CA ARG A 79 11.94 9.27 28.39
C ARG A 79 10.81 8.82 29.30
N ILE A 80 9.59 9.06 28.86
CA ILE A 80 8.39 8.64 29.59
C ILE A 80 7.61 7.67 28.70
N ALA A 81 7.45 6.42 29.14
CA ALA A 81 6.46 5.48 28.63
C ALA A 81 5.25 5.52 29.54
N ARG A 82 4.08 5.91 29.01
CA ARG A 82 2.80 5.96 29.75
C ARG A 82 1.97 4.73 29.42
N LEU A 83 1.57 4.00 30.44
CA LEU A 83 0.51 3.01 30.30
C LEU A 83 -0.84 3.76 30.32
N PRO A 84 -1.76 3.48 29.37
CA PRO A 84 -3.07 4.12 29.36
C PRO A 84 -3.90 3.65 30.56
N ASP A 85 -4.81 4.50 31.02
CA ASP A 85 -5.84 4.13 32.00
C ASP A 85 -6.97 3.38 31.27
N ALA A 86 -6.67 2.16 30.85
CA ALA A 86 -7.61 1.28 30.14
C ALA A 86 -7.10 -0.15 30.13
N ASP A 87 -7.99 -1.11 30.10
CA ASP A 87 -7.67 -2.51 29.91
C ASP A 87 -7.12 -2.77 28.50
N GLY A 88 -6.08 -3.59 28.38
CA GLY A 88 -5.51 -3.93 27.10
C GLY A 88 -4.16 -4.65 27.20
N PHE A 89 -3.60 -4.93 26.03
CA PHE A 89 -2.28 -5.57 25.90
C PHE A 89 -1.24 -4.60 25.38
N ILE A 90 0.00 -4.74 25.84
CA ILE A 90 1.15 -4.03 25.26
C ILE A 90 1.45 -4.65 23.90
N VAL A 91 1.58 -3.80 22.86
CA VAL A 91 1.95 -4.23 21.52
C VAL A 91 3.47 -4.42 21.48
N LEU A 92 3.92 -5.62 21.10
CA LEU A 92 5.32 -5.98 20.95
C LEU A 92 5.72 -5.91 19.46
N ASP A 93 6.93 -5.47 19.18
CA ASP A 93 7.44 -5.26 17.81
C ASP A 93 7.72 -6.57 17.05
N VAL A 94 8.08 -7.65 17.76
CA VAL A 94 8.43 -8.95 17.14
C VAL A 94 7.35 -10.02 17.28
N ALA A 95 6.27 -9.75 18.00
CA ALA A 95 5.20 -10.72 18.21
C ALA A 95 4.08 -10.56 17.20
N THR A 96 3.52 -11.67 16.68
CA THR A 96 2.28 -11.64 15.90
C THR A 96 1.12 -11.28 16.81
N GLN A 97 0.53 -10.09 16.60
CA GLN A 97 -0.57 -9.58 17.41
C GLN A 97 -1.70 -9.06 16.53
N THR A 98 -2.94 -9.29 16.96
CA THR A 98 -4.13 -8.71 16.34
C THR A 98 -4.49 -7.42 17.06
N LEU A 99 -4.52 -6.30 16.34
CA LEU A 99 -4.96 -5.00 16.84
C LEU A 99 -6.46 -4.83 16.54
N THR A 100 -7.29 -4.88 17.59
CA THR A 100 -8.74 -4.64 17.46
C THR A 100 -9.10 -3.26 17.99
N ASN A 101 -10.07 -2.59 17.35
CA ASN A 101 -10.57 -1.26 17.77
C ASN A 101 -9.44 -0.20 17.89
N LYS A 102 -8.46 -0.23 16.99
CA LYS A 102 -7.36 0.74 16.96
C LYS A 102 -7.48 1.68 15.78
N THR A 103 -7.37 2.98 16.04
CA THR A 103 -7.19 4.01 15.02
C THR A 103 -5.70 4.24 14.84
N LEU A 104 -5.21 4.05 13.62
CA LEU A 104 -3.83 4.34 13.25
C LEU A 104 -3.80 5.66 12.50
N SER A 105 -3.16 6.69 13.07
CA SER A 105 -2.99 7.99 12.42
C SER A 105 -1.75 7.98 11.53
N ALA A 106 -1.93 8.23 10.22
CA ALA A 106 -0.87 8.26 9.21
C ALA A 106 0.12 7.06 9.25
N PRO A 107 -0.36 5.81 9.31
CA PRO A 107 0.53 4.66 9.37
C PRO A 107 1.27 4.48 8.04
N ILE A 108 2.54 4.10 8.11
CA ILE A 108 3.29 3.57 6.97
C ILE A 108 3.14 2.05 7.00
N LEU A 109 2.48 1.49 5.99
CA LEU A 109 2.26 0.05 5.87
C LEU A 109 3.17 -0.51 4.76
N SER A 110 4.11 -1.35 5.10
CA SER A 110 4.94 -2.07 4.13
C SER A 110 4.26 -3.40 3.77
N THR A 111 3.98 -3.61 2.49
CA THR A 111 3.35 -4.85 1.97
C THR A 111 2.12 -5.34 2.75
N PRO A 112 1.11 -4.49 2.99
CA PRO A 112 -0.08 -4.92 3.72
C PRO A 112 -0.85 -5.99 2.93
N LYS A 113 -1.34 -7.03 3.63
CA LYS A 113 -2.26 -8.00 3.04
C LYS A 113 -3.69 -7.59 3.34
N VAL A 114 -4.45 -7.30 2.29
CA VAL A 114 -5.90 -7.08 2.38
C VAL A 114 -6.59 -8.39 2.01
N THR A 115 -7.30 -9.00 2.94
CA THR A 115 -7.86 -10.36 2.75
C THR A 115 -9.22 -10.36 2.07
N THR A 116 -9.99 -9.28 2.18
CA THR A 116 -11.36 -9.21 1.63
C THR A 116 -11.65 -7.88 0.95
N SER A 117 -11.61 -6.77 1.68
CA SER A 117 -12.00 -5.45 1.17
C SER A 117 -11.32 -4.31 1.91
N ILE A 118 -11.31 -3.15 1.25
CA ILE A 118 -11.11 -1.84 1.88
C ILE A 118 -12.49 -1.22 2.01
N ASN A 119 -12.88 -0.84 3.21
CA ASN A 119 -14.21 -0.33 3.51
C ASN A 119 -14.23 1.20 3.63
N ASP A 120 -15.40 1.80 3.41
CA ASP A 120 -15.65 3.21 3.68
C ASP A 120 -15.88 3.49 5.18
N THR A 121 -16.16 4.73 5.53
CA THR A 121 -16.42 5.16 6.92
C THR A 121 -17.70 4.58 7.52
N ASN A 122 -18.62 4.06 6.71
CA ASN A 122 -19.86 3.42 7.12
C ASN A 122 -19.75 1.89 7.14
N ASN A 123 -18.53 1.38 6.98
CA ASN A 123 -18.20 -0.05 6.93
C ASN A 123 -18.78 -0.79 5.71
N ASN A 124 -19.10 -0.07 4.63
CA ASN A 124 -19.46 -0.68 3.34
C ASN A 124 -18.20 -0.98 2.53
N GLU A 125 -18.22 -2.05 1.73
CA GLU A 125 -17.11 -2.41 0.84
C GLU A 125 -16.91 -1.33 -0.25
N LEU A 126 -15.76 -0.66 -0.22
CA LEU A 126 -15.35 0.31 -1.25
C LEU A 126 -14.56 -0.38 -2.38
N ILE A 127 -13.60 -1.22 -2.01
CA ILE A 127 -12.80 -2.03 -2.94
C ILE A 127 -12.78 -3.45 -2.42
N LYS A 128 -13.33 -4.39 -3.20
CA LYS A 128 -13.24 -5.81 -2.92
C LYS A 128 -11.98 -6.39 -3.55
N VAL A 129 -11.17 -7.06 -2.76
CA VAL A 129 -9.92 -7.70 -3.21
C VAL A 129 -10.14 -9.21 -3.21
N THR A 130 -10.07 -9.81 -4.40
CA THR A 130 -10.23 -11.26 -4.58
C THR A 130 -8.93 -11.84 -5.11
N ALA A 131 -8.35 -12.79 -4.37
CA ALA A 131 -7.11 -13.43 -4.78
C ALA A 131 -7.38 -14.54 -5.80
N THR A 132 -6.50 -14.63 -6.80
CA THR A 132 -6.40 -15.76 -7.73
C THR A 132 -5.15 -16.55 -7.42
N GLY A 133 -5.27 -17.89 -7.36
CA GLY A 133 -4.10 -18.76 -7.16
C GLY A 133 -3.09 -18.60 -8.31
N SER A 134 -1.82 -18.49 -7.99
CA SER A 134 -0.73 -18.32 -8.97
C SER A 134 -0.89 -17.13 -9.92
N ALA A 135 -1.50 -16.04 -9.43
CA ALA A 135 -1.63 -14.80 -10.20
C ALA A 135 -0.24 -14.22 -10.51
N VAL A 136 -0.05 -13.80 -11.75
CA VAL A 136 1.19 -13.18 -12.25
C VAL A 136 0.94 -11.80 -12.87
N ASN A 137 -0.34 -11.42 -13.00
CA ASN A 137 -0.76 -10.14 -13.55
C ASN A 137 -1.64 -9.40 -12.52
N GLU A 138 -1.49 -8.10 -12.47
CA GLU A 138 -2.16 -7.24 -11.49
C GLU A 138 -2.58 -5.90 -12.10
N ILE A 139 -3.36 -5.13 -11.35
CA ILE A 139 -3.69 -3.74 -11.65
C ILE A 139 -2.72 -2.84 -10.88
N THR A 140 -2.01 -1.98 -11.62
CA THR A 140 -1.19 -0.93 -11.04
C THR A 140 -1.91 0.42 -11.13
N ILE A 141 -1.98 1.11 -9.99
CA ILE A 141 -2.50 2.48 -9.90
C ILE A 141 -1.32 3.40 -9.61
N THR A 142 -1.06 4.35 -10.50
CA THR A 142 0.05 5.30 -10.37
C THR A 142 -0.48 6.72 -10.30
N ASN A 143 -0.02 7.49 -9.31
CA ASN A 143 -0.26 8.94 -9.26
C ASN A 143 0.63 9.67 -10.26
N ALA A 144 0.47 10.99 -10.39
CA ALA A 144 1.25 11.80 -11.30
C ALA A 144 1.60 13.15 -10.72
N ALA A 145 2.75 13.70 -11.13
CA ALA A 145 3.10 15.09 -10.87
C ALA A 145 2.22 16.06 -11.67
N THR A 146 2.26 17.34 -11.32
CA THR A 146 1.52 18.40 -12.03
C THR A 146 1.77 18.36 -13.54
N GLY A 147 0.71 18.40 -14.34
CA GLY A 147 0.75 18.34 -15.79
C GLY A 147 0.76 16.93 -16.39
N ASN A 148 0.97 15.89 -15.59
CA ASN A 148 0.91 14.50 -16.02
C ASN A 148 -0.42 13.83 -15.62
N LYS A 149 -0.68 12.62 -16.14
CA LYS A 149 -1.92 11.87 -15.94
C LYS A 149 -1.70 10.73 -14.97
N PRO A 150 -2.50 10.57 -13.91
CA PRO A 150 -2.51 9.32 -13.14
C PRO A 150 -3.04 8.19 -14.03
N THR A 151 -2.58 6.98 -13.80
CA THR A 151 -2.93 5.82 -14.63
C THR A 151 -3.47 4.65 -13.81
N VAL A 152 -4.36 3.89 -14.43
CA VAL A 152 -4.73 2.53 -14.03
C VAL A 152 -4.29 1.64 -15.17
N SER A 153 -3.38 0.71 -14.92
CA SER A 153 -2.80 -0.16 -15.93
C SER A 153 -2.82 -1.63 -15.51
N ALA A 154 -2.94 -2.52 -16.49
CA ALA A 154 -2.63 -3.92 -16.29
C ALA A 154 -1.10 -4.10 -16.39
N THR A 155 -0.52 -4.81 -15.43
CA THR A 155 0.91 -5.11 -15.34
C THR A 155 1.09 -6.59 -14.96
N GLY A 156 2.31 -7.09 -15.05
CA GLY A 156 2.60 -8.46 -14.71
C GLY A 156 3.75 -9.06 -15.51
N THR A 157 3.88 -10.39 -15.46
CA THR A 157 4.95 -11.11 -16.15
C THR A 157 4.58 -11.64 -17.53
N ASP A 158 3.29 -11.66 -17.88
CA ASP A 158 2.88 -12.04 -19.24
C ASP A 158 3.23 -10.94 -20.25
N THR A 159 3.53 -11.33 -21.47
CA THR A 159 3.92 -10.39 -22.55
C THR A 159 2.82 -9.41 -22.90
N ASN A 160 1.55 -9.87 -22.91
CA ASN A 160 0.38 -9.07 -23.24
C ASN A 160 -0.70 -9.28 -22.15
N VAL A 161 -1.11 -8.20 -21.49
CA VAL A 161 -2.13 -8.22 -20.44
C VAL A 161 -3.21 -7.20 -20.78
N SER A 162 -4.44 -7.67 -20.96
CA SER A 162 -5.60 -6.81 -21.21
C SER A 162 -6.22 -6.32 -19.90
N LEU A 163 -6.67 -5.06 -19.87
CA LEU A 163 -7.48 -4.51 -18.77
C LEU A 163 -8.95 -4.59 -19.13
N ASN A 164 -9.72 -5.39 -18.38
CA ASN A 164 -11.16 -5.54 -18.55
C ASN A 164 -11.93 -4.64 -17.58
N LEU A 165 -12.81 -3.79 -18.11
CA LEU A 165 -13.77 -3.02 -17.34
C LEU A 165 -15.17 -3.60 -17.61
N ILE A 166 -15.67 -4.40 -16.66
CA ILE A 166 -16.91 -5.17 -16.85
C ILE A 166 -17.99 -4.66 -15.90
N PRO A 167 -19.03 -3.99 -16.42
CA PRO A 167 -20.18 -3.61 -15.60
C PRO A 167 -21.01 -4.83 -15.21
N LYS A 168 -21.80 -4.71 -14.15
CA LYS A 168 -22.68 -5.77 -13.67
C LYS A 168 -24.08 -5.68 -14.33
N GLY A 169 -24.61 -6.80 -14.80
CA GLY A 169 -25.96 -6.92 -15.36
C GLY A 169 -26.14 -6.04 -16.60
N SER A 170 -27.16 -5.21 -16.62
CA SER A 170 -27.44 -4.25 -17.70
C SER A 170 -26.73 -2.90 -17.57
N GLY A 171 -25.80 -2.77 -16.62
CA GLY A 171 -25.00 -1.57 -16.45
C GLY A 171 -24.07 -1.31 -17.64
N ALA A 172 -23.47 -0.13 -17.71
CA ALA A 172 -22.52 0.26 -18.74
C ALA A 172 -21.27 0.93 -18.13
N VAL A 173 -20.15 0.89 -18.84
CA VAL A 173 -18.99 1.74 -18.57
C VAL A 173 -19.28 3.12 -19.17
N THR A 174 -19.42 4.14 -18.32
CA THR A 174 -19.65 5.51 -18.74
C THR A 174 -18.36 6.30 -18.68
N LEU A 175 -17.93 6.87 -19.81
CA LEU A 175 -16.76 7.74 -19.92
C LEU A 175 -17.22 9.17 -20.13
N GLY A 176 -16.81 10.11 -19.28
CA GLY A 176 -17.19 11.53 -19.40
C GLY A 176 -16.63 12.15 -20.69
N LYS A 177 -15.33 12.17 -20.87
CA LYS A 177 -14.65 12.59 -22.09
C LYS A 177 -13.56 11.56 -22.41
N ALA A 178 -13.69 10.90 -23.54
CA ALA A 178 -12.73 9.92 -24.01
C ALA A 178 -11.81 10.50 -25.09
N ALA A 179 -10.54 10.12 -25.07
CA ALA A 179 -9.61 10.35 -26.15
C ALA A 179 -8.87 9.04 -26.43
N TYR A 180 -8.77 8.68 -27.69
CA TYR A 180 -7.98 7.53 -28.11
C TYR A 180 -6.51 7.89 -28.22
N ASN A 181 -5.62 6.88 -28.03
CA ASN A 181 -4.22 7.05 -28.34
C ASN A 181 -4.07 7.35 -29.84
N SER A 182 -3.48 8.49 -30.17
CA SER A 182 -3.44 9.01 -31.54
C SER A 182 -1.99 9.16 -32.03
N VAL A 183 -1.82 8.98 -33.31
CA VAL A 183 -0.55 9.23 -34.01
C VAL A 183 -0.81 10.03 -35.31
N GLU A 184 0.00 11.04 -35.58
CA GLU A 184 0.04 11.74 -36.85
C GLU A 184 1.11 11.10 -37.74
N VAL A 185 0.72 10.75 -38.98
CA VAL A 185 1.59 10.06 -39.92
C VAL A 185 1.73 10.92 -41.18
N SER A 186 3.00 11.28 -41.50
CA SER A 186 3.36 12.09 -42.69
C SER A 186 4.30 11.38 -43.65
N THR A 187 4.69 10.11 -43.33
CA THR A 187 5.57 9.28 -44.15
C THR A 187 4.93 7.94 -44.43
N ASN A 188 5.28 7.32 -45.55
CA ASN A 188 4.86 5.96 -45.87
C ASN A 188 5.41 4.98 -44.83
N GLY A 189 4.64 3.92 -44.50
CA GLY A 189 5.06 2.93 -43.51
C GLY A 189 3.90 2.12 -42.94
N THR A 190 4.16 1.46 -41.82
CA THR A 190 3.15 0.67 -41.11
C THR A 190 2.43 1.53 -40.06
N VAL A 191 1.13 1.35 -39.92
CA VAL A 191 0.32 1.96 -38.86
C VAL A 191 0.77 1.47 -37.50
N SER A 192 0.88 2.36 -36.53
CA SER A 192 1.23 2.00 -35.16
C SER A 192 0.24 0.97 -34.58
N ALA A 193 0.77 -0.12 -34.05
CA ALA A 193 -0.02 -1.16 -33.38
C ALA A 193 -0.77 -0.59 -32.16
N THR A 194 -0.16 0.34 -31.40
CA THR A 194 -0.71 0.87 -30.14
C THR A 194 -1.63 2.08 -30.32
N ALA A 195 -1.70 2.69 -31.52
CA ALA A 195 -2.57 3.82 -31.78
C ALA A 195 -3.92 3.34 -32.32
N SER A 196 -5.00 3.85 -31.75
CA SER A 196 -6.37 3.62 -32.26
C SER A 196 -6.86 4.76 -33.17
N TYR A 197 -6.20 5.93 -33.14
CA TYR A 197 -6.55 7.05 -34.00
C TYR A 197 -5.35 7.51 -34.83
N ILE A 198 -5.46 7.37 -36.15
CA ILE A 198 -4.41 7.66 -37.11
C ILE A 198 -4.81 8.93 -37.92
N ILE A 199 -3.97 9.96 -37.83
CA ILE A 199 -4.14 11.22 -38.50
C ILE A 199 -3.15 11.25 -39.67
N CYS A 200 -3.62 11.01 -40.88
CA CYS A 200 -2.84 11.12 -42.12
C CYS A 200 -2.58 12.58 -42.45
N ASN A 201 -1.33 13.01 -42.61
CA ASN A 201 -0.96 14.39 -42.89
C ASN A 201 0.23 14.46 -43.86
N LYS A 202 0.01 14.22 -45.11
CA LYS A 202 1.04 14.33 -46.15
C LYS A 202 0.50 15.11 -47.36
N GLY A 203 1.28 16.03 -47.89
CA GLY A 203 0.89 16.84 -49.03
C GLY A 203 0.89 16.07 -50.39
N SER A 204 1.50 14.89 -50.46
CA SER A 204 1.52 13.94 -51.56
C SER A 204 0.94 12.61 -51.15
N ALA A 205 0.77 11.66 -52.09
CA ALA A 205 0.27 10.33 -51.77
C ALA A 205 0.97 9.69 -50.56
N LEU A 206 0.16 9.14 -49.67
CA LEU A 206 0.60 8.43 -48.44
C LEU A 206 0.20 6.96 -48.53
N ALA A 207 1.14 6.06 -48.46
CA ALA A 207 0.92 4.62 -48.41
C ALA A 207 1.16 4.05 -47.03
N LEU A 208 0.14 3.41 -46.45
CA LEU A 208 0.19 2.83 -45.10
C LEU A 208 -0.16 1.35 -45.20
N ALA A 209 0.67 0.50 -44.58
CA ALA A 209 0.34 -0.88 -44.27
C ALA A 209 -0.40 -0.94 -42.92
N LEU A 210 -1.43 -1.77 -42.82
CA LEU A 210 -2.14 -2.07 -41.60
C LEU A 210 -1.99 -3.58 -41.31
N ASP A 211 -1.23 -3.91 -40.29
CA ASP A 211 -1.04 -5.30 -39.88
C ASP A 211 -2.34 -5.89 -39.30
N SER A 212 -2.38 -7.22 -39.13
CA SER A 212 -3.49 -7.90 -38.44
C SER A 212 -3.73 -7.31 -37.06
N GLY A 213 -4.97 -7.29 -36.61
CA GLY A 213 -5.29 -6.89 -35.24
C GLY A 213 -4.87 -7.93 -34.22
N ASP A 214 -4.58 -7.49 -33.02
CA ASP A 214 -4.13 -8.38 -31.91
C ASP A 214 -5.32 -9.01 -31.16
N VAL A 215 -6.45 -8.32 -31.10
CA VAL A 215 -7.62 -8.74 -30.32
C VAL A 215 -8.92 -8.55 -31.12
N THR A 216 -9.78 -9.57 -31.13
CA THR A 216 -11.11 -9.45 -31.74
C THR A 216 -11.89 -8.26 -31.16
N GLY A 217 -12.44 -7.42 -32.01
CA GLY A 217 -13.08 -6.18 -31.62
C GLY A 217 -12.13 -4.97 -31.58
N GLU A 218 -10.85 -5.15 -31.88
CA GLU A 218 -9.94 -4.02 -32.05
C GLU A 218 -10.42 -3.12 -33.18
N PHE A 219 -10.39 -1.82 -32.96
CA PHE A 219 -10.76 -0.82 -33.98
C PHE A 219 -9.68 0.23 -34.17
N LYS A 220 -9.63 0.78 -35.39
CA LYS A 220 -8.81 1.95 -35.68
C LYS A 220 -9.63 2.97 -36.46
N TYR A 221 -9.40 4.23 -36.12
CA TYR A 221 -9.96 5.38 -36.82
C TYR A 221 -8.87 6.04 -37.68
N PHE A 222 -9.20 6.39 -38.91
CA PHE A 222 -8.34 7.12 -39.82
C PHE A 222 -9.02 8.44 -40.21
N THR A 223 -8.25 9.52 -40.22
CA THR A 223 -8.65 10.79 -40.84
C THR A 223 -7.51 11.28 -41.70
N ASN A 224 -7.83 11.82 -42.88
CA ASN A 224 -6.84 12.42 -43.75
C ASN A 224 -7.00 13.95 -43.79
N LYS A 225 -6.10 14.68 -43.16
CA LYS A 225 -6.01 16.16 -43.25
C LYS A 225 -5.01 16.62 -44.31
N GLY A 226 -4.15 15.73 -44.80
CA GLY A 226 -3.17 16.02 -45.85
C GLY A 226 -3.80 16.17 -47.22
N ALA A 227 -3.17 16.94 -48.12
CA ALA A 227 -3.67 17.15 -49.50
C ALA A 227 -3.51 15.90 -50.40
N GLY A 228 -2.60 15.00 -50.05
CA GLY A 228 -2.41 13.74 -50.76
C GLY A 228 -3.40 12.66 -50.32
N VAL A 229 -3.80 11.79 -51.23
CA VAL A 229 -4.63 10.62 -50.90
C VAL A 229 -3.85 9.69 -50.00
N ALA A 230 -4.44 9.26 -48.88
CA ALA A 230 -3.88 8.24 -48.00
C ALA A 230 -4.47 6.87 -48.33
N THR A 231 -3.66 5.96 -48.85
CA THR A 231 -4.05 4.58 -49.15
C THR A 231 -3.59 3.65 -48.04
N VAL A 232 -4.52 2.94 -47.43
CA VAL A 232 -4.27 1.95 -46.41
C VAL A 232 -4.43 0.55 -46.99
N THR A 233 -3.45 -0.30 -46.75
CA THR A 233 -3.39 -1.69 -47.19
C THR A 233 -3.44 -2.60 -45.98
N PRO A 234 -4.60 -3.11 -45.55
CA PRO A 234 -4.69 -4.07 -44.46
C PRO A 234 -4.12 -5.43 -44.91
N THR A 235 -3.40 -6.11 -44.02
CA THR A 235 -2.85 -7.47 -44.25
C THR A 235 -3.95 -8.47 -44.58
N ALA A 236 -5.14 -8.35 -43.94
CA ALA A 236 -6.31 -9.16 -44.22
C ALA A 236 -7.52 -8.22 -44.26
N PHE A 237 -7.98 -7.90 -45.42
CA PHE A 237 -9.11 -6.97 -45.64
C PHE A 237 -10.30 -7.69 -46.28
N ALA A 238 -11.44 -7.70 -45.60
CA ALA A 238 -12.60 -8.46 -46.03
C ALA A 238 -13.29 -7.92 -47.29
N GLN A 239 -13.11 -6.64 -47.57
CA GLN A 239 -13.85 -5.95 -48.65
C GLN A 239 -13.01 -5.65 -49.92
N GLY A 240 -11.74 -6.10 -49.92
CA GLY A 240 -10.85 -5.81 -51.08
C GLY A 240 -9.38 -5.92 -50.66
N SER A 241 -8.52 -5.10 -51.24
CA SER A 241 -7.08 -5.06 -50.93
C SER A 241 -6.71 -3.79 -50.19
N THR A 242 -7.32 -2.67 -50.51
CA THR A 242 -6.99 -1.35 -49.95
C THR A 242 -8.23 -0.51 -49.78
N PHE A 243 -8.12 0.51 -48.94
CA PHE A 243 -9.04 1.63 -48.93
C PHE A 243 -8.27 2.95 -48.99
N ALA A 244 -8.78 3.89 -49.74
CA ALA A 244 -8.16 5.18 -49.99
C ALA A 244 -9.00 6.32 -49.42
N LEU A 245 -8.33 7.22 -48.69
CA LEU A 245 -8.93 8.40 -48.06
C LEU A 245 -8.44 9.65 -48.77
N PRO A 246 -9.29 10.31 -49.55
CA PRO A 246 -9.06 11.67 -50.04
C PRO A 246 -8.87 12.65 -48.85
N GLN A 247 -8.44 13.88 -49.18
CA GLN A 247 -8.35 14.91 -48.15
C GLN A 247 -9.71 15.16 -47.48
N TYR A 248 -9.71 15.30 -46.13
CA TYR A 248 -10.87 15.52 -45.26
C TYR A 248 -11.83 14.33 -45.13
N SER A 249 -11.50 13.15 -45.67
CA SER A 249 -12.26 11.93 -45.45
C SER A 249 -11.80 11.18 -44.17
N ALA A 250 -12.67 10.28 -43.72
CA ALA A 250 -12.43 9.45 -42.53
C ALA A 250 -12.88 8.01 -42.79
N ALA A 251 -12.25 7.07 -42.08
CA ALA A 251 -12.61 5.65 -42.09
C ALA A 251 -12.51 5.07 -40.70
N GLN A 252 -13.33 4.08 -40.41
CA GLN A 252 -13.22 3.23 -39.24
C GLN A 252 -13.11 1.79 -39.70
N VAL A 253 -12.15 1.03 -39.12
CA VAL A 253 -12.03 -0.41 -39.34
C VAL A 253 -12.09 -1.16 -38.00
N ILE A 254 -12.66 -2.37 -38.07
CA ILE A 254 -12.74 -3.28 -36.94
C ILE A 254 -12.17 -4.65 -37.32
N TRP A 255 -11.42 -5.27 -36.38
CA TRP A 255 -10.84 -6.61 -36.50
C TRP A 255 -11.81 -7.66 -35.95
N ASP A 256 -12.17 -8.68 -36.75
CA ASP A 256 -13.03 -9.78 -36.28
C ASP A 256 -12.27 -11.00 -35.70
N GLY A 257 -10.96 -10.92 -35.65
CA GLY A 257 -10.06 -12.00 -35.27
C GLY A 257 -9.37 -12.67 -36.48
N SER A 258 -9.78 -12.31 -37.69
CA SER A 258 -9.23 -12.86 -38.95
C SER A 258 -9.06 -11.80 -40.04
N ASN A 259 -9.97 -10.86 -40.11
CA ASN A 259 -10.00 -9.83 -41.15
C ASN A 259 -10.37 -8.46 -40.58
N TRP A 260 -9.84 -7.41 -41.20
CA TRP A 260 -10.34 -6.04 -41.04
C TRP A 260 -11.59 -5.81 -41.87
N TYR A 261 -12.59 -5.21 -41.25
CA TYR A 261 -13.84 -4.73 -41.89
C TYR A 261 -13.91 -3.22 -41.82
N LEU A 262 -14.20 -2.58 -42.94
CA LEU A 262 -14.48 -1.15 -42.98
C LEU A 262 -15.91 -0.90 -42.50
N LEU A 263 -16.07 -0.03 -41.51
CA LEU A 263 -17.37 0.35 -40.95
C LEU A 263 -17.69 1.80 -41.30
N GLY A 264 -18.86 2.03 -41.87
CA GLY A 264 -19.33 3.40 -42.21
C GLY A 264 -18.42 4.05 -43.23
N VAL A 265 -18.81 3.98 -44.51
CA VAL A 265 -18.03 4.52 -45.61
C VAL A 265 -18.46 5.96 -45.82
N ASP A 266 -17.54 6.91 -45.79
CA ASP A 266 -17.70 8.21 -46.41
C ASP A 266 -17.87 7.99 -47.93
N SER A 267 -18.80 8.69 -48.59
CA SER A 267 -19.09 8.54 -50.01
C SER A 267 -17.88 8.74 -50.92
N ASP A 268 -16.86 9.40 -50.45
CA ASP A 268 -15.62 9.70 -51.17
C ASP A 268 -14.53 8.65 -51.02
N LEU A 269 -14.80 7.61 -50.23
CA LEU A 269 -13.83 6.55 -49.93
C LEU A 269 -13.84 5.50 -51.02
N THR A 270 -12.68 5.15 -51.56
CA THR A 270 -12.55 4.17 -52.61
C THR A 270 -11.95 2.85 -52.05
N ILE A 271 -12.62 1.75 -52.37
CA ILE A 271 -12.13 0.37 -52.05
C ILE A 271 -11.66 -0.27 -53.35
N SER A 272 -10.51 -0.90 -53.36
CA SER A 272 -9.95 -1.61 -54.50
C SER A 272 -9.30 -2.92 -54.10
#